data_f93cb7cc2863663dab79f1268186dfa2
#
_entry.id   f93cb7cc2863663dab79f1268186dfa2
#
_cell.length_a   1.000
_cell.length_b   1.000
_cell.length_c   1.000
_cell.angle_alpha   90.00
_cell.angle_beta   90.00
_cell.angle_gamma   90.00
#
_symmetry.space_group_name_H-M   'P 1'
#
loop_
_entity.id
_entity.type
_entity.pdbx_description
1 polymer ?
#
loop_
_entity_poly.entity_id
_entity_poly.type
_entity_poly.pdbx_seq_one_letter_code
_entity_poly.pdbx_strand_id
1 'polypeptide(L)'
;MAILHYYRKTEPPHSLIPSLKELLKSLGLAEDANKIQAVETESCFNIQLTADLTNDQVVKLEWLLAETFEKDKLKKQKSSLTDTHGWLVEFGPRMTFTSAFSSNAVSICQACDIPIERCEKSRRYWFGTPLSIAAKTAIVATLHDKMTEQLYVTPCETFDSGATPQPVMTIPIMTEGRAALERINQERGLGFDEADLVYYTDLFKVRPTKLPNDCIHASHHSSPTNIQPNTNKLNLTGKTRP
;
A
#
# COMPACT_ATOMS: atom_id res chain seq x y z
N MET A 1 -10.00 -12.30 13.78
CA MET A 1 -9.81 -11.64 15.09
C MET A 1 -9.99 -10.15 14.88
N ALA A 2 -10.50 -9.41 15.88
CA ALA A 2 -10.64 -7.96 15.78
C ALA A 2 -9.27 -7.26 15.78
N ILE A 3 -9.13 -6.19 15.03
CA ILE A 3 -7.92 -5.36 15.02
C ILE A 3 -7.92 -4.45 16.24
N LEU A 4 -6.81 -4.41 16.95
CA LEU A 4 -6.58 -3.50 18.06
C LEU A 4 -5.99 -2.20 17.54
N HIS A 5 -6.56 -1.06 17.95
CA HIS A 5 -6.10 0.25 17.53
C HIS A 5 -5.41 1.00 18.67
N TYR A 6 -4.24 1.53 18.37
CA TYR A 6 -3.57 2.52 19.21
C TYR A 6 -3.34 3.80 18.41
N TYR A 7 -3.63 4.92 19.03
CA TYR A 7 -3.52 6.23 18.41
C TYR A 7 -2.43 7.03 19.11
N ARG A 8 -1.53 7.61 18.33
CA ARG A 8 -0.46 8.45 18.87
C ARG A 8 -0.51 9.81 18.20
N LYS A 9 -0.70 10.86 19.00
CA LYS A 9 -0.69 12.25 18.52
C LYS A 9 0.70 12.57 17.96
N THR A 10 0.73 13.13 16.75
CA THR A 10 1.96 13.57 16.05
C THR A 10 1.82 15.04 15.68
N GLU A 11 2.94 15.69 15.44
CA GLU A 11 2.94 17.07 14.92
C GLU A 11 3.04 17.03 13.39
N PRO A 12 2.21 17.80 12.68
CA PRO A 12 2.33 17.88 11.24
C PRO A 12 3.63 18.57 10.84
N PRO A 13 4.26 18.20 9.71
CA PRO A 13 5.40 18.95 9.19
C PRO A 13 5.05 20.42 8.99
N HIS A 14 5.96 21.32 9.34
CA HIS A 14 5.75 22.77 9.19
C HIS A 14 5.42 23.19 7.74
N SER A 15 5.91 22.45 6.77
CA SER A 15 5.65 22.70 5.34
C SER A 15 4.26 22.24 4.88
N LEU A 16 3.56 21.42 5.64
CA LEU A 16 2.31 20.79 5.19
C LEU A 16 1.24 21.81 4.82
N ILE A 17 0.91 22.72 5.74
CA ILE A 17 -0.14 23.73 5.51
C ILE A 17 0.21 24.68 4.35
N PRO A 18 1.44 25.26 4.29
CA PRO A 18 1.84 26.06 3.15
C PRO A 18 1.73 25.33 1.81
N SER A 19 2.23 24.10 1.72
CA SER A 19 2.18 23.31 0.48
C SER A 19 0.75 22.99 0.05
N LEU A 20 -0.14 22.65 0.98
CA LEU A 20 -1.55 22.40 0.66
C LEU A 20 -2.27 23.67 0.19
N LYS A 21 -1.97 24.82 0.81
CA LYS A 21 -2.54 26.11 0.38
C LYS A 21 -2.07 26.50 -1.01
N GLU A 22 -0.81 26.30 -1.33
CA GLU A 22 -0.26 26.57 -2.65
C GLU A 22 -0.90 25.67 -3.71
N LEU A 23 -0.99 24.37 -3.43
CA LEU A 23 -1.68 23.41 -4.29
C LEU A 23 -3.13 23.83 -4.59
N LEU A 24 -3.91 24.13 -3.56
CA LEU A 24 -5.32 24.50 -3.75
C LEU A 24 -5.47 25.83 -4.51
N LYS A 25 -4.58 26.79 -4.29
CA LYS A 25 -4.58 28.04 -5.05
C LYS A 25 -4.25 27.82 -6.53
N SER A 26 -3.28 26.94 -6.84
CA SER A 26 -2.93 26.59 -8.22
C SER A 26 -4.06 25.91 -8.98
N LEU A 27 -4.94 25.22 -8.25
CA LEU A 27 -6.16 24.57 -8.78
C LEU A 27 -7.40 25.50 -8.83
N GLY A 28 -7.26 26.78 -8.48
CA GLY A 28 -8.37 27.72 -8.44
C GLY A 28 -9.28 27.59 -7.21
N LEU A 29 -8.86 26.83 -6.18
CA LEU A 29 -9.62 26.56 -4.94
C LEU A 29 -9.15 27.48 -3.79
N ALA A 30 -9.00 28.78 -4.07
CA ALA A 30 -8.45 29.75 -3.13
C ALA A 30 -9.29 29.90 -1.85
N GLU A 31 -10.62 29.76 -1.93
CA GLU A 31 -11.50 29.81 -0.77
C GLU A 31 -11.21 28.68 0.22
N ASP A 32 -11.08 27.44 -0.28
CA ASP A 32 -10.74 26.28 0.56
C ASP A 32 -9.32 26.40 1.12
N ALA A 33 -8.37 26.92 0.33
CA ALA A 33 -7.01 27.20 0.80
C ALA A 33 -7.00 28.16 2.00
N ASN A 34 -7.85 29.18 1.99
CA ASN A 34 -7.95 30.16 3.08
C ASN A 34 -8.62 29.58 4.35
N LYS A 35 -9.49 28.58 4.20
CA LYS A 35 -10.11 27.87 5.32
C LYS A 35 -9.14 27.01 6.11
N ILE A 36 -8.09 26.48 5.49
CA ILE A 36 -7.11 25.62 6.17
C ILE A 36 -6.21 26.49 7.05
N GLN A 37 -6.53 26.60 8.32
CA GLN A 37 -5.70 27.34 9.29
C GLN A 37 -4.84 26.39 10.15
N ALA A 38 -5.38 25.23 10.49
CA ALA A 38 -4.72 24.22 11.29
C ALA A 38 -5.01 22.83 10.74
N VAL A 39 -4.03 21.96 10.85
CA VAL A 39 -4.15 20.53 10.57
C VAL A 39 -3.57 19.79 11.77
N GLU A 40 -4.36 18.92 12.38
CA GLU A 40 -3.87 18.04 13.41
C GLU A 40 -3.59 16.65 12.81
N THR A 41 -2.58 15.99 13.36
CA THR A 41 -2.18 14.66 12.87
C THR A 41 -2.05 13.67 14.00
N GLU A 42 -2.36 12.43 13.71
CA GLU A 42 -2.05 11.30 14.56
C GLU A 42 -1.66 10.07 13.73
N SER A 43 -0.84 9.21 14.29
CA SER A 43 -0.60 7.87 13.76
C SER A 43 -1.56 6.90 14.41
N CYS A 44 -2.13 6.00 13.61
CA CYS A 44 -2.89 4.86 14.10
C CYS A 44 -2.08 3.58 13.85
N PHE A 45 -1.89 2.78 14.89
CA PHE A 45 -1.30 1.46 14.80
C PHE A 45 -2.44 0.44 14.78
N ASN A 46 -2.60 -0.21 13.66
CA ASN A 46 -3.59 -1.27 13.43
C ASN A 46 -2.92 -2.61 13.69
N ILE A 47 -3.32 -3.31 14.73
CA ILE A 47 -2.61 -4.49 15.23
C ILE A 47 -3.52 -5.71 15.19
N GLN A 48 -3.10 -6.73 14.47
CA GLN A 48 -3.71 -8.05 14.48
C GLN A 48 -2.92 -8.95 15.43
N LEU A 49 -3.64 -9.55 16.38
CA LEU A 49 -3.07 -10.44 17.38
C LEU A 49 -3.29 -11.90 16.97
N THR A 50 -2.38 -12.80 17.39
CA THR A 50 -2.56 -14.25 17.27
C THR A 50 -3.23 -14.84 18.51
N ALA A 51 -3.14 -14.15 19.65
CA ALA A 51 -3.78 -14.53 20.92
C ALA A 51 -4.06 -13.29 21.76
N ASP A 52 -4.90 -13.43 22.78
CA ASP A 52 -5.18 -12.34 23.73
C ASP A 52 -3.92 -11.95 24.51
N LEU A 53 -3.78 -10.66 24.75
CA LEU A 53 -2.61 -10.10 25.48
C LEU A 53 -2.80 -10.21 26.98
N THR A 54 -1.75 -10.63 27.68
CA THR A 54 -1.66 -10.49 29.14
C THR A 54 -1.43 -9.04 29.52
N ASN A 55 -1.68 -8.68 30.79
CA ASN A 55 -1.44 -7.30 31.27
C ASN A 55 0.02 -6.86 31.08
N ASP A 56 0.98 -7.74 31.30
CA ASP A 56 2.40 -7.44 31.11
C ASP A 56 2.74 -7.19 29.64
N GLN A 57 2.14 -7.97 28.74
CA GLN A 57 2.30 -7.78 27.29
C GLN A 57 1.67 -6.47 26.80
N VAL A 58 0.53 -6.07 27.38
CA VAL A 58 -0.08 -4.75 27.09
C VAL A 58 0.87 -3.63 27.51
N VAL A 59 1.43 -3.69 28.71
CA VAL A 59 2.37 -2.67 29.19
C VAL A 59 3.61 -2.58 28.29
N LYS A 60 4.18 -3.73 27.89
CA LYS A 60 5.33 -3.76 26.97
C LYS A 60 4.97 -3.18 25.59
N LEU A 61 3.81 -3.55 25.04
CA LEU A 61 3.34 -3.05 23.75
C LEU A 61 3.14 -1.53 23.80
N GLU A 62 2.49 -1.01 24.82
CA GLU A 62 2.28 0.43 25.00
C GLU A 62 3.60 1.19 25.14
N TRP A 63 4.57 0.61 25.84
CA TRP A 63 5.90 1.19 25.95
C TRP A 63 6.63 1.26 24.60
N LEU A 64 6.54 0.22 23.77
CA LEU A 64 7.10 0.20 22.41
C LEU A 64 6.44 1.24 21.51
N LEU A 65 5.10 1.29 21.50
CA LEU A 65 4.33 2.20 20.65
C LEU A 65 4.47 3.68 21.06
N ALA A 66 4.75 3.94 22.32
CA ALA A 66 4.98 5.28 22.86
C ALA A 66 6.39 5.83 22.58
N GLU A 67 7.20 5.14 21.79
CA GLU A 67 8.61 5.49 21.54
C GLU A 67 9.38 5.76 22.86
N THR A 68 9.05 4.99 23.89
CA THR A 68 9.66 5.01 25.22
C THR A 68 9.37 6.27 26.05
N PHE A 69 9.36 7.47 25.44
CA PHE A 69 9.33 8.76 26.14
C PHE A 69 8.01 9.52 26.04
N GLU A 70 7.10 9.11 25.15
CA GLU A 70 5.90 9.88 24.82
C GLU A 70 4.58 9.15 25.18
N LYS A 71 4.54 8.59 26.41
CA LYS A 71 3.37 7.84 26.91
C LYS A 71 2.07 8.65 26.87
N ASP A 72 2.15 9.93 27.16
CA ASP A 72 0.98 10.82 27.20
C ASP A 72 0.34 11.06 25.82
N LYS A 73 1.12 10.84 24.76
CA LYS A 73 0.64 10.97 23.37
C LYS A 73 -0.06 9.72 22.85
N LEU A 74 0.12 8.57 23.52
CA LEU A 74 -0.46 7.28 23.10
C LEU A 74 -1.82 7.05 23.77
N LYS A 75 -2.82 6.67 23.00
CA LYS A 75 -4.16 6.30 23.48
C LYS A 75 -4.63 4.98 22.86
N LYS A 76 -5.16 4.10 23.69
CA LYS A 76 -5.75 2.82 23.25
C LYS A 76 -7.19 3.02 22.83
N GLN A 77 -7.56 2.53 21.65
CA GLN A 77 -8.93 2.50 21.08
C GLN A 77 -9.68 3.85 21.04
N LYS A 78 -9.04 4.95 21.44
CA LYS A 78 -9.67 6.27 21.44
C LYS A 78 -8.78 7.27 20.69
N SER A 79 -9.21 7.66 19.50
CA SER A 79 -8.58 8.73 18.74
C SER A 79 -8.60 10.05 19.50
N SER A 80 -7.57 10.86 19.33
CA SER A 80 -7.53 12.25 19.77
C SER A 80 -8.27 13.17 18.81
N LEU A 81 -8.44 12.73 17.55
CA LEU A 81 -9.08 13.48 16.49
C LEU A 81 -10.54 13.04 16.39
N THR A 82 -11.45 14.01 16.49
CA THR A 82 -12.90 13.76 16.38
C THR A 82 -13.44 14.45 15.13
N ASP A 83 -14.31 13.77 14.41
CA ASP A 83 -14.90 14.26 13.15
C ASP A 83 -16.05 15.25 13.35
N THR A 84 -16.24 15.80 14.56
CA THR A 84 -17.45 16.51 14.95
C THR A 84 -17.67 17.85 14.25
N HIS A 85 -16.63 18.52 13.73
CA HIS A 85 -16.76 19.84 13.07
C HIS A 85 -15.75 20.07 11.93
N GLY A 86 -15.15 19.02 11.41
CA GLY A 86 -14.11 19.12 10.39
C GLY A 86 -14.14 17.95 9.40
N TRP A 87 -13.02 17.72 8.80
CA TRP A 87 -12.80 16.58 7.91
C TRP A 87 -11.62 15.76 8.38
N LEU A 88 -11.88 14.51 8.69
CA LEU A 88 -10.88 13.51 9.03
C LEU A 88 -10.59 12.63 7.81
N VAL A 89 -9.32 12.39 7.54
CA VAL A 89 -8.87 11.49 6.48
C VAL A 89 -7.73 10.62 7.00
N GLU A 90 -7.73 9.35 6.61
CA GLU A 90 -6.75 8.37 7.02
C GLU A 90 -6.13 7.67 5.81
N PHE A 91 -4.80 7.59 5.80
CA PHE A 91 -4.02 6.89 4.80
C PHE A 91 -3.17 5.81 5.46
N GLY A 92 -3.22 4.62 4.93
CA GLY A 92 -2.43 3.50 5.42
C GLY A 92 -1.89 2.64 4.28
N PRO A 93 -1.02 1.69 4.60
CA PRO A 93 -0.51 0.75 3.60
C PRO A 93 -1.64 0.02 2.89
N ARG A 94 -1.43 -0.29 1.61
CA ARG A 94 -2.38 -1.11 0.86
C ARG A 94 -2.51 -2.48 1.49
N MET A 95 -3.74 -3.00 1.56
CA MET A 95 -4.02 -4.30 2.20
C MET A 95 -3.42 -5.49 1.45
N THR A 96 -2.99 -5.28 0.19
CA THR A 96 -2.45 -6.33 -0.69
C THR A 96 -1.05 -6.80 -0.33
N PHE A 97 -0.34 -6.08 0.55
CA PHE A 97 1.00 -6.46 0.99
C PHE A 97 1.22 -6.10 2.47
N THR A 98 2.27 -6.67 3.07
CA THR A 98 2.73 -6.32 4.42
C THR A 98 3.86 -5.30 4.31
N SER A 99 3.74 -4.16 5.00
CA SER A 99 4.77 -3.11 4.95
C SER A 99 6.06 -3.53 5.66
N ALA A 100 7.18 -2.89 5.30
CA ALA A 100 8.44 -3.09 6.00
C ALA A 100 8.35 -2.68 7.49
N PHE A 101 7.52 -1.67 7.80
CA PHE A 101 7.21 -1.31 9.19
C PHE A 101 6.58 -2.50 9.93
N SER A 102 5.59 -3.15 9.33
CA SER A 102 4.91 -4.29 9.95
C SER A 102 5.87 -5.46 10.18
N SER A 103 6.70 -5.80 9.22
CA SER A 103 7.67 -6.90 9.37
C SER A 103 8.63 -6.65 10.53
N ASN A 104 9.14 -5.42 10.68
CA ASN A 104 10.00 -5.03 11.78
C ASN A 104 9.25 -5.02 13.11
N ALA A 105 8.04 -4.44 13.15
CA ALA A 105 7.23 -4.38 14.36
C ALA A 105 6.89 -5.79 14.88
N VAL A 106 6.51 -6.71 13.99
CA VAL A 106 6.24 -8.11 14.36
C VAL A 106 7.48 -8.77 14.92
N SER A 107 8.65 -8.60 14.28
CA SER A 107 9.91 -9.17 14.77
C SER A 107 10.29 -8.66 16.16
N ILE A 108 10.14 -7.36 16.41
CA ILE A 108 10.41 -6.75 17.73
C ILE A 108 9.42 -7.28 18.77
N CYS A 109 8.14 -7.32 18.46
CA CYS A 109 7.11 -7.80 19.36
C CYS A 109 7.28 -9.28 19.70
N GLN A 110 7.64 -10.12 18.73
CA GLN A 110 7.95 -11.53 18.95
C GLN A 110 9.16 -11.71 19.89
N ALA A 111 10.20 -10.88 19.74
CA ALA A 111 11.36 -10.88 20.64
C ALA A 111 10.99 -10.44 22.08
N CYS A 112 9.88 -9.75 22.27
CA CYS A 112 9.33 -9.33 23.56
C CYS A 112 8.22 -10.26 24.09
N ASP A 113 7.98 -11.42 23.45
CA ASP A 113 6.91 -12.37 23.75
C ASP A 113 5.49 -11.77 23.59
N ILE A 114 5.30 -10.85 22.65
CA ILE A 114 4.00 -10.26 22.34
C ILE A 114 3.43 -10.95 21.09
N PRO A 115 2.25 -11.59 21.15
CA PRO A 115 1.66 -12.40 20.07
C PRO A 115 1.01 -11.54 19.00
N ILE A 116 1.81 -10.90 18.14
CA ILE A 116 1.34 -10.08 17.01
C ILE A 116 1.55 -10.83 15.71
N GLU A 117 0.53 -10.84 14.84
CA GLU A 117 0.59 -11.37 13.49
C GLU A 117 0.94 -10.28 12.47
N ARG A 118 0.32 -9.10 12.62
CA ARG A 118 0.53 -7.96 11.74
C ARG A 118 0.34 -6.64 12.49
N CYS A 119 1.14 -5.63 12.17
CA CYS A 119 1.03 -4.29 12.74
C CYS A 119 1.29 -3.25 11.66
N GLU A 120 0.26 -2.60 11.17
CA GLU A 120 0.41 -1.55 10.16
C GLU A 120 0.19 -0.17 10.77
N LYS A 121 1.00 0.79 10.34
CA LYS A 121 0.91 2.18 10.77
C LYS A 121 0.21 3.00 9.71
N SER A 122 -0.94 3.59 10.03
CA SER A 122 -1.63 4.58 9.22
C SER A 122 -1.42 5.99 9.75
N ARG A 123 -1.66 6.98 8.89
CA ARG A 123 -1.55 8.41 9.20
C ARG A 123 -2.92 9.05 9.06
N ARG A 124 -3.34 9.79 10.08
CA ARG A 124 -4.61 10.47 10.15
C ARG A 124 -4.39 11.97 10.18
N TYR A 125 -5.17 12.68 9.38
CA TYR A 125 -5.14 14.13 9.26
C TYR A 125 -6.53 14.67 9.54
N TRP A 126 -6.63 15.59 10.47
CA TRP A 126 -7.87 16.29 10.76
C TRP A 126 -7.77 17.75 10.35
N PHE A 127 -8.69 18.17 9.53
CA PHE A 127 -8.85 19.52 9.07
C PHE A 127 -10.02 20.14 9.85
N GLY A 128 -9.76 21.13 10.69
CA GLY A 128 -10.74 21.76 11.59
C GLY A 128 -11.87 22.52 10.87
N THR A 129 -12.04 22.30 9.58
CA THR A 129 -13.00 23.02 8.75
C THR A 129 -13.53 22.11 7.64
N PRO A 130 -14.82 22.24 7.27
CA PRO A 130 -15.35 21.55 6.11
C PRO A 130 -14.74 22.12 4.82
N LEU A 131 -14.30 21.21 3.94
CA LEU A 131 -13.73 21.53 2.63
C LEU A 131 -14.65 21.04 1.52
N SER A 132 -14.56 21.68 0.36
CA SER A 132 -15.27 21.24 -0.84
C SER A 132 -14.82 19.86 -1.30
N ILE A 133 -15.65 19.17 -2.07
CA ILE A 133 -15.31 17.85 -2.63
C ILE A 133 -14.05 17.95 -3.51
N ALA A 134 -13.93 19.00 -4.31
CA ALA A 134 -12.78 19.25 -5.16
C ALA A 134 -11.49 19.40 -4.35
N ALA A 135 -11.53 20.18 -3.26
CA ALA A 135 -10.38 20.35 -2.37
C ALA A 135 -10.00 19.04 -1.68
N LYS A 136 -10.97 18.29 -1.16
CA LYS A 136 -10.74 16.97 -0.58
C LYS A 136 -10.07 16.02 -1.57
N THR A 137 -10.56 15.95 -2.79
CA THR A 137 -9.98 15.10 -3.85
C THR A 137 -8.54 15.48 -4.16
N ALA A 138 -8.24 16.77 -4.28
CA ALA A 138 -6.88 17.26 -4.53
C ALA A 138 -5.94 16.95 -3.36
N ILE A 139 -6.38 17.16 -2.13
CA ILE A 139 -5.61 16.86 -0.92
C ILE A 139 -5.34 15.34 -0.82
N VAL A 140 -6.37 14.50 -1.01
CA VAL A 140 -6.22 13.04 -1.01
C VAL A 140 -5.19 12.60 -2.06
N ALA A 141 -5.26 13.15 -3.28
CA ALA A 141 -4.33 12.80 -4.34
C ALA A 141 -2.86 13.13 -4.03
N THR A 142 -2.62 14.09 -3.12
CA THR A 142 -1.28 14.61 -2.80
C THR A 142 -0.71 14.04 -1.51
N LEU A 143 -1.55 13.74 -0.51
CA LEU A 143 -1.08 13.35 0.82
C LEU A 143 -0.61 11.90 0.95
N HIS A 144 -0.90 11.04 -0.03
CA HIS A 144 -0.48 9.64 0.03
C HIS A 144 0.20 9.18 -1.25
N ASP A 145 1.07 8.22 -1.11
CA ASP A 145 1.68 7.51 -2.24
C ASP A 145 0.71 6.43 -2.76
N LYS A 146 0.18 6.66 -3.96
CA LYS A 146 -0.76 5.73 -4.61
C LYS A 146 -0.17 4.34 -4.89
N MET A 147 1.15 4.18 -4.88
CA MET A 147 1.81 2.90 -5.12
C MET A 147 1.76 2.02 -3.87
N THR A 148 2.01 2.59 -2.70
CA THR A 148 2.19 1.87 -1.44
C THR A 148 1.06 2.09 -0.44
N GLU A 149 0.30 3.17 -0.57
CA GLU A 149 -0.75 3.58 0.37
C GLU A 149 -2.12 3.62 -0.29
N GLN A 150 -3.14 3.59 0.53
CA GLN A 150 -4.54 3.77 0.14
C GLN A 150 -5.29 4.60 1.18
N LEU A 151 -6.38 5.20 0.75
CA LEU A 151 -7.34 5.85 1.63
C LEU A 151 -8.13 4.80 2.43
N TYR A 152 -8.14 4.95 3.76
CA TYR A 152 -9.01 4.18 4.64
C TYR A 152 -10.31 4.97 4.85
N VAL A 153 -11.38 4.53 4.20
CA VAL A 153 -12.70 5.18 4.28
C VAL A 153 -13.35 4.92 5.63
N THR A 154 -13.10 3.74 6.18
CA THR A 154 -13.50 3.29 7.52
C THR A 154 -12.27 2.87 8.30
N PRO A 155 -12.31 2.86 9.63
CA PRO A 155 -11.23 2.27 10.42
C PRO A 155 -10.91 0.85 9.95
N CYS A 156 -9.64 0.48 9.99
CA CYS A 156 -9.19 -0.85 9.54
C CYS A 156 -9.75 -1.94 10.47
N GLU A 157 -10.73 -2.69 10.01
CA GLU A 157 -11.33 -3.81 10.77
C GLU A 157 -10.69 -5.16 10.42
N THR A 158 -10.06 -5.25 9.25
CA THR A 158 -9.38 -6.45 8.77
C THR A 158 -8.25 -6.08 7.83
N PHE A 159 -7.22 -6.90 7.79
CA PHE A 159 -6.17 -6.80 6.77
C PHE A 159 -6.44 -7.66 5.53
N ASP A 160 -7.57 -8.36 5.51
CA ASP A 160 -8.00 -9.07 4.32
C ASP A 160 -8.56 -8.05 3.31
N SER A 161 -7.94 -8.01 2.15
CA SER A 161 -8.39 -7.14 1.05
C SER A 161 -9.69 -7.63 0.41
N GLY A 162 -10.13 -8.86 0.70
CA GLY A 162 -11.23 -9.52 0.02
C GLY A 162 -10.98 -9.75 -1.48
N ALA A 163 -9.78 -9.45 -1.96
CA ALA A 163 -9.43 -9.58 -3.37
C ALA A 163 -9.22 -11.05 -3.72
N THR A 164 -10.03 -11.56 -4.61
CA THR A 164 -9.79 -12.88 -5.20
C THR A 164 -8.76 -12.75 -6.31
N PRO A 165 -7.74 -13.64 -6.36
CA PRO A 165 -6.78 -13.67 -7.45
C PRO A 165 -7.51 -13.80 -8.79
N GLN A 166 -7.21 -12.92 -9.73
CA GLN A 166 -7.73 -13.09 -11.08
C GLN A 166 -7.09 -14.31 -11.74
N PRO A 167 -7.83 -15.01 -12.63
CA PRO A 167 -7.25 -16.12 -13.37
C PRO A 167 -6.04 -15.65 -14.18
N VAL A 168 -5.04 -16.50 -14.25
CA VAL A 168 -3.85 -16.22 -15.06
C VAL A 168 -4.26 -16.14 -16.52
N MET A 169 -4.00 -15.00 -17.15
CA MET A 169 -4.28 -14.81 -18.56
C MET A 169 -3.13 -15.35 -19.40
N THR A 170 -3.47 -16.14 -20.38
CA THR A 170 -2.54 -16.74 -21.31
C THR A 170 -2.54 -15.94 -22.62
N ILE A 171 -1.39 -15.51 -23.09
CA ILE A 171 -1.23 -14.74 -24.33
C ILE A 171 -0.73 -15.69 -25.43
N PRO A 172 -1.50 -15.88 -26.51
CA PRO A 172 -1.20 -16.90 -27.53
C PRO A 172 -0.14 -16.42 -28.53
N ILE A 173 1.08 -16.15 -28.08
CA ILE A 173 2.16 -15.64 -28.93
C ILE A 173 2.59 -16.66 -29.98
N MET A 174 2.55 -17.95 -29.66
CA MET A 174 2.97 -18.99 -30.61
C MET A 174 2.04 -19.11 -31.80
N THR A 175 0.75 -18.79 -31.65
CA THR A 175 -0.26 -18.88 -32.71
C THR A 175 -0.50 -17.54 -33.38
N GLU A 176 -0.55 -16.45 -32.66
CA GLU A 176 -0.86 -15.10 -33.17
C GLU A 176 0.40 -14.24 -33.38
N GLY A 177 1.54 -14.70 -32.89
CA GLY A 177 2.80 -13.99 -33.04
C GLY A 177 2.82 -12.60 -32.42
N ARG A 178 3.44 -11.66 -33.11
CA ARG A 178 3.57 -10.27 -32.70
C ARG A 178 2.22 -9.57 -32.44
N ALA A 179 1.18 -9.89 -33.21
CA ALA A 179 -0.14 -9.26 -33.04
C ALA A 179 -0.72 -9.47 -31.62
N ALA A 180 -0.44 -10.62 -31.00
CA ALA A 180 -0.85 -10.87 -29.63
C ALA A 180 -0.14 -9.94 -28.64
N LEU A 181 1.15 -9.67 -28.85
CA LEU A 181 1.93 -8.74 -28.01
C LEU A 181 1.50 -7.29 -28.20
N GLU A 182 1.26 -6.85 -29.42
CA GLU A 182 0.76 -5.50 -29.71
C GLU A 182 -0.60 -5.25 -29.05
N ARG A 183 -1.51 -6.21 -29.16
CA ARG A 183 -2.83 -6.13 -28.52
C ARG A 183 -2.70 -5.99 -27.01
N ILE A 184 -1.95 -6.87 -26.34
CA ILE A 184 -1.82 -6.81 -24.89
C ILE A 184 -1.03 -5.58 -24.42
N ASN A 185 -0.08 -5.10 -25.23
CA ASN A 185 0.65 -3.87 -24.97
C ASN A 185 -0.29 -2.66 -24.90
N GLN A 186 -1.25 -2.56 -25.84
CA GLN A 186 -2.27 -1.51 -25.85
C GLN A 186 -3.28 -1.67 -24.71
N GLU A 187 -3.80 -2.88 -24.51
CA GLU A 187 -4.83 -3.16 -23.49
C GLU A 187 -4.33 -2.93 -22.07
N ARG A 188 -3.06 -3.24 -21.80
CA ARG A 188 -2.47 -3.22 -20.48
C ARG A 188 -1.50 -2.05 -20.25
N GLY A 189 -1.16 -1.29 -21.27
CA GLY A 189 -0.20 -0.20 -21.18
C GLY A 189 1.20 -0.68 -20.77
N LEU A 190 1.70 -1.79 -21.35
CA LEU A 190 2.97 -2.40 -20.95
C LEU A 190 4.20 -1.57 -21.31
N GLY A 191 4.04 -0.64 -22.26
CA GLY A 191 5.12 0.26 -22.68
C GLY A 191 6.19 -0.42 -23.55
N PHE A 192 5.87 -1.55 -24.19
CA PHE A 192 6.79 -2.20 -25.13
C PHE A 192 7.03 -1.31 -26.35
N ASP A 193 8.30 -1.12 -26.65
CA ASP A 193 8.72 -0.51 -27.90
C ASP A 193 8.87 -1.53 -29.04
N GLU A 194 9.29 -1.07 -30.21
CA GLU A 194 9.47 -1.92 -31.38
C GLU A 194 10.53 -3.01 -31.16
N ALA A 195 11.61 -2.70 -30.46
CA ALA A 195 12.67 -3.65 -30.17
C ALA A 195 12.20 -4.75 -29.22
N ASP A 196 11.41 -4.38 -28.21
CA ASP A 196 10.80 -5.33 -27.27
C ASP A 196 9.84 -6.30 -27.96
N LEU A 197 8.98 -5.78 -28.82
CA LEU A 197 8.01 -6.59 -29.57
C LEU A 197 8.70 -7.63 -30.48
N VAL A 198 9.78 -7.22 -31.16
CA VAL A 198 10.58 -8.13 -31.99
C VAL A 198 11.28 -9.17 -31.11
N TYR A 199 11.95 -8.71 -30.05
CA TYR A 199 12.70 -9.58 -29.15
C TYR A 199 11.82 -10.67 -28.52
N TYR A 200 10.68 -10.31 -27.94
CA TYR A 200 9.79 -11.29 -27.32
C TYR A 200 9.15 -12.22 -28.35
N THR A 201 8.78 -11.70 -29.53
CA THR A 201 8.24 -12.57 -30.59
C THR A 201 9.25 -13.63 -31.02
N ASP A 202 10.50 -13.26 -31.19
CA ASP A 202 11.53 -14.19 -31.62
C ASP A 202 12.00 -15.12 -30.49
N LEU A 203 12.05 -14.62 -29.27
CA LEU A 203 12.38 -15.42 -28.09
C LEU A 203 11.45 -16.64 -27.95
N PHE A 204 10.16 -16.43 -28.10
CA PHE A 204 9.17 -17.51 -27.99
C PHE A 204 9.13 -18.44 -29.20
N LYS A 205 9.49 -17.96 -30.40
CA LYS A 205 9.64 -18.83 -31.59
C LYS A 205 10.87 -19.75 -31.50
N VAL A 206 11.99 -19.21 -31.01
CA VAL A 206 13.27 -19.95 -30.97
C VAL A 206 13.34 -20.93 -29.80
N ARG A 207 12.58 -20.69 -28.74
CA ARG A 207 12.50 -21.58 -27.58
C ARG A 207 11.08 -22.13 -27.43
N PRO A 208 10.65 -23.07 -28.28
CA PRO A 208 9.44 -23.81 -28.01
C PRO A 208 9.66 -24.59 -26.73
N THR A 209 9.25 -24.00 -25.61
CA THR A 209 9.26 -24.70 -24.32
C THR A 209 8.30 -25.87 -24.47
N LYS A 210 8.75 -27.08 -24.16
CA LYS A 210 7.90 -28.29 -24.07
C LYS A 210 6.88 -28.20 -22.93
N LEU A 211 6.43 -27.02 -22.61
CA LEU A 211 5.36 -26.75 -21.65
C LEU A 211 4.05 -26.71 -22.43
N PRO A 212 3.00 -27.39 -21.94
CA PRO A 212 1.73 -27.50 -22.67
C PRO A 212 0.99 -26.16 -22.89
N ASN A 213 1.54 -25.04 -22.43
CA ASN A 213 0.97 -23.71 -22.59
C ASN A 213 2.08 -22.75 -22.99
N ASP A 214 2.20 -22.43 -24.25
CA ASP A 214 3.08 -21.43 -24.85
C ASP A 214 2.60 -20.01 -24.52
N CYS A 215 2.81 -19.57 -23.26
CA CYS A 215 2.10 -18.43 -22.75
C CYS A 215 3.00 -17.50 -21.93
N ILE A 216 2.82 -16.20 -22.10
CA ILE A 216 3.24 -15.20 -21.15
C ILE A 216 2.17 -15.14 -20.07
N HIS A 217 2.55 -15.37 -18.80
CA HIS A 217 1.67 -15.15 -17.67
C HIS A 217 1.75 -13.68 -17.27
N ALA A 218 0.72 -12.90 -17.56
CA ALA A 218 0.55 -11.56 -17.01
C ALA A 218 -0.05 -11.70 -15.62
N SER A 219 0.78 -11.69 -14.57
CA SER A 219 0.27 -11.58 -13.20
C SER A 219 -0.12 -10.14 -12.91
N HIS A 220 -1.35 -9.93 -12.50
CA HIS A 220 -1.89 -8.65 -12.07
C HIS A 220 -1.35 -8.29 -10.68
N HIS A 221 -0.11 -7.89 -10.56
CA HIS A 221 0.37 -7.14 -9.43
C HIS A 221 1.09 -5.88 -9.93
N SER A 222 0.34 -4.80 -9.89
CA SER A 222 0.74 -3.39 -9.67
C SER A 222 2.17 -2.96 -10.06
N SER A 223 2.68 -3.43 -11.20
CA SER A 223 3.82 -2.81 -11.88
C SER A 223 3.68 -3.08 -13.37
N PRO A 224 3.78 -2.07 -14.22
CA PRO A 224 3.64 -2.22 -15.66
C PRO A 224 4.78 -3.02 -16.33
N THR A 225 5.71 -3.57 -15.57
CA THR A 225 6.94 -4.20 -16.08
C THR A 225 7.08 -5.70 -15.83
N ASN A 226 6.05 -6.39 -15.30
CA ASN A 226 6.19 -7.82 -14.99
C ASN A 226 5.46 -8.73 -15.99
N ILE A 227 5.91 -8.71 -17.24
CA ILE A 227 5.81 -9.91 -18.08
C ILE A 227 7.05 -10.74 -17.77
N GLN A 228 6.96 -11.61 -16.77
CA GLN A 228 7.98 -12.63 -16.58
C GLN A 228 7.65 -13.84 -17.44
N PRO A 229 8.57 -14.27 -18.33
CA PRO A 229 8.52 -15.62 -18.83
C PRO A 229 8.56 -16.54 -17.61
N ASN A 230 7.69 -17.53 -17.55
CA ASN A 230 7.58 -18.46 -16.42
C ASN A 230 8.91 -19.23 -16.23
N THR A 231 9.88 -18.60 -15.59
CA THR A 231 11.21 -19.17 -15.30
C THR A 231 11.18 -20.09 -14.09
N ASN A 232 10.06 -20.18 -13.36
CA ASN A 232 9.96 -21.00 -12.14
C ASN A 232 9.92 -22.53 -12.40
N LYS A 233 10.09 -22.98 -13.64
CA LYS A 233 10.31 -24.39 -13.97
C LYS A 233 11.63 -24.67 -14.67
N LEU A 234 12.50 -23.72 -14.82
CA LEU A 234 13.90 -23.98 -15.13
C LEU A 234 14.65 -24.27 -13.83
N ASN A 235 14.30 -25.37 -13.15
CA ASN A 235 15.26 -26.08 -12.36
C ASN A 235 16.30 -26.62 -13.35
N LEU A 236 17.24 -25.79 -13.66
CA LEU A 236 18.51 -26.21 -14.17
C LEU A 236 19.12 -27.07 -13.08
N THR A 237 18.90 -28.37 -13.13
CA THR A 237 19.84 -29.33 -12.60
C THR A 237 21.11 -29.12 -13.39
N GLY A 238 21.85 -28.10 -13.03
CA GLY A 238 23.20 -27.84 -13.47
C GLY A 238 24.05 -28.94 -12.95
N LYS A 239 24.29 -29.95 -13.75
CA LYS A 239 25.46 -30.79 -13.58
C LYS A 239 26.66 -29.88 -13.71
N THR A 240 27.30 -29.61 -12.59
CA THR A 240 28.69 -29.17 -12.54
C THR A 240 29.53 -30.14 -13.36
N ARG A 241 30.25 -29.58 -14.25
CA ARG A 241 31.31 -30.28 -14.96
C ARG A 241 32.60 -30.28 -14.20
N PRO A 242 33.46 -31.20 -14.57
CA PRO A 242 34.75 -31.38 -13.93
C PRO A 242 35.67 -30.19 -14.11
#